data_72ba370eaba28e773ba60f15f6b773c8
#
_entry.id   72ba370eaba28e773ba60f15f6b773c8
#
_cell.length_a   1.000
_cell.length_b   1.000
_cell.length_c   1.000
_cell.angle_alpha   90.00
_cell.angle_beta   90.00
_cell.angle_gamma   90.00
#
_symmetry.space_group_name_H-M   'P 1'
#
loop_
_entity.id
_entity.type
_entity.pdbx_description
1 polymer ?
#
loop_
_entity_poly.entity_id
_entity_poly.type
_entity_poly.pdbx_seq_one_letter_code
_entity_poly.pdbx_strand_id
1 'polypeptide(L)'
;MLTKNELADIGVLDFQIFLNSLSVTDILIGNGFSINLCERLMYDSLCDLFNKSASNEIKSIFKGFETTNFEKVLEALSNTEKVGSILRRDMKVIRSLKSELKSGLISTIHATHPKAAEIKDTMLRSLAQDFEPFTDIYTTNYDVFLYKIILASNMLSEMNLESFELFNDGFYEEIGNGKLGFVDFNLYPRNLVYLHGALFLFAPMGNTFKLKKLDDGIEFIKLIKQYLDDDEFPVYVAEGKSEEKREAVNNNYYLRTAHNKLKDRDSEVLVVYGFSFSKSDDHITSVINNSKTKQLIISIRQRDSVKEVEKELSRLRVKFPKIEVLFFNSDTLFTFDYPKNYYG
;
A
#
# COMPACT_ATOMS: atom_id res chain seq x y z
N MET A 1 11.94 4.24 -25.56
CA MET A 1 10.69 4.68 -24.88
C MET A 1 9.84 5.44 -25.87
N LEU A 2 8.52 5.21 -25.83
CA LEU A 2 7.55 5.91 -26.67
C LEU A 2 7.51 7.41 -26.34
N THR A 3 7.34 8.24 -27.37
CA THR A 3 7.13 9.68 -27.23
C THR A 3 5.71 10.00 -26.71
N LYS A 4 5.50 11.23 -26.21
CA LYS A 4 4.14 11.68 -25.80
C LYS A 4 3.14 11.62 -26.96
N ASN A 5 3.55 11.91 -28.17
CA ASN A 5 2.67 11.86 -29.37
C ASN A 5 2.26 10.42 -29.71
N GLU A 6 3.21 9.47 -29.71
CA GLU A 6 2.91 8.05 -29.94
C GLU A 6 1.97 7.47 -28.87
N LEU A 7 2.10 7.93 -27.62
CA LEU A 7 1.17 7.56 -26.55
C LEU A 7 -0.22 8.17 -26.75
N ALA A 8 -0.29 9.44 -27.17
CA ALA A 8 -1.57 10.12 -27.43
C ALA A 8 -2.33 9.48 -28.60
N ASP A 9 -1.62 9.05 -29.67
CA ASP A 9 -2.20 8.38 -30.83
C ASP A 9 -2.93 7.07 -30.47
N ILE A 10 -2.53 6.40 -29.38
CA ILE A 10 -3.16 5.18 -28.85
C ILE A 10 -4.09 5.44 -27.66
N GLY A 11 -4.37 6.71 -27.35
CA GLY A 11 -5.33 7.11 -26.31
C GLY A 11 -4.78 7.17 -24.90
N VAL A 12 -3.44 7.31 -24.73
CA VAL A 12 -2.78 7.58 -23.44
C VAL A 12 -2.40 9.06 -23.41
N LEU A 13 -3.20 9.86 -22.70
CA LEU A 13 -3.16 11.31 -22.72
C LEU A 13 -2.26 11.90 -21.62
N ASP A 14 -2.04 13.21 -21.65
CA ASP A 14 -1.46 13.94 -20.52
C ASP A 14 -2.52 14.11 -19.41
N PHE A 15 -2.13 13.92 -18.13
CA PHE A 15 -3.08 14.01 -17.02
C PHE A 15 -3.70 15.41 -16.89
N GLN A 16 -3.02 16.46 -17.27
CA GLN A 16 -3.53 17.83 -17.24
C GLN A 16 -4.85 18.01 -18.04
N ILE A 17 -5.07 17.17 -19.05
CA ILE A 17 -6.32 17.18 -19.84
C ILE A 17 -7.52 16.81 -18.97
N PHE A 18 -7.32 15.93 -18.00
CA PHE A 18 -8.39 15.47 -17.09
C PHE A 18 -8.63 16.45 -15.94
N LEU A 19 -7.59 17.11 -15.41
CA LEU A 19 -7.71 18.01 -14.23
C LEU A 19 -8.81 19.06 -14.39
N ASN A 20 -8.97 19.64 -15.58
CA ASN A 20 -9.97 20.67 -15.83
C ASN A 20 -11.43 20.14 -15.80
N SER A 21 -11.61 18.84 -15.89
CA SER A 21 -12.94 18.18 -15.89
C SER A 21 -13.27 17.48 -14.56
N LEU A 22 -12.32 17.41 -13.62
CA LEU A 22 -12.49 16.74 -12.34
C LEU A 22 -13.08 17.71 -11.31
N SER A 23 -14.30 17.43 -10.82
CA SER A 23 -14.96 18.24 -9.78
C SER A 23 -14.80 17.65 -8.38
N VAL A 24 -15.04 16.35 -8.22
CA VAL A 24 -14.79 15.56 -6.99
C VAL A 24 -14.18 14.25 -7.45
N THR A 25 -12.98 13.97 -7.03
CA THR A 25 -12.23 12.84 -7.56
C THR A 25 -11.44 12.15 -6.48
N ASP A 26 -11.54 10.83 -6.47
CA ASP A 26 -10.73 9.99 -5.60
C ASP A 26 -9.55 9.39 -6.38
N ILE A 27 -8.50 9.02 -5.65
CA ILE A 27 -7.35 8.36 -6.25
C ILE A 27 -7.01 7.03 -5.54
N LEU A 28 -6.70 6.00 -6.32
CA LEU A 28 -6.13 4.74 -5.87
C LEU A 28 -4.64 4.70 -6.22
N ILE A 29 -3.81 4.60 -5.20
CA ILE A 29 -2.35 4.53 -5.29
C ILE A 29 -1.88 3.08 -5.11
N GLY A 30 -1.16 2.57 -6.09
CA GLY A 30 -0.49 1.26 -6.02
C GLY A 30 1.03 1.37 -5.91
N ASN A 31 1.71 0.23 -5.86
CA ASN A 31 3.16 0.13 -5.62
C ASN A 31 4.02 0.89 -6.64
N GLY A 32 3.53 1.13 -7.85
CA GLY A 32 4.24 1.95 -8.84
C GLY A 32 4.55 3.38 -8.37
N PHE A 33 3.76 3.92 -7.43
CA PHE A 33 4.06 5.20 -6.79
C PHE A 33 5.29 5.10 -5.88
N SER A 34 5.33 4.11 -5.00
CA SER A 34 6.45 3.91 -4.08
C SER A 34 7.75 3.53 -4.80
N ILE A 35 7.67 2.78 -5.90
CA ILE A 35 8.81 2.47 -6.77
C ILE A 35 9.41 3.75 -7.37
N ASN A 36 8.57 4.69 -7.80
CA ASN A 36 9.03 5.98 -8.32
C ASN A 36 9.69 6.86 -7.23
N LEU A 37 9.34 6.67 -5.97
CA LEU A 37 10.02 7.31 -4.83
C LEU A 37 11.32 6.61 -4.45
N CYS A 38 11.36 5.29 -4.55
CA CYS A 38 12.51 4.48 -4.16
C CYS A 38 12.53 3.15 -4.93
N GLU A 39 13.50 2.99 -5.84
CA GLU A 39 13.65 1.77 -6.65
C GLU A 39 13.84 0.51 -5.81
N ARG A 40 14.32 0.61 -4.56
CA ARG A 40 14.41 -0.52 -3.63
C ARG A 40 13.05 -1.17 -3.33
N LEU A 41 11.94 -0.48 -3.60
CA LEU A 41 10.57 -1.00 -3.48
C LEU A 41 10.09 -1.73 -4.75
N MET A 42 10.97 -1.92 -5.74
CA MET A 42 10.67 -2.62 -7.01
C MET A 42 10.49 -4.14 -6.86
N TYR A 43 10.65 -4.70 -5.66
CA TYR A 43 10.46 -6.12 -5.46
C TYR A 43 8.97 -6.49 -5.48
N ASP A 44 8.66 -7.60 -6.15
CA ASP A 44 7.28 -8.09 -6.32
C ASP A 44 6.63 -8.42 -4.98
N SER A 45 7.43 -8.83 -3.97
CA SER A 45 6.95 -9.04 -2.61
C SER A 45 8.08 -8.98 -1.57
N LEU A 46 7.69 -8.69 -0.30
CA LEU A 46 8.60 -8.82 0.85
C LEU A 46 9.08 -10.27 1.00
N CYS A 47 8.22 -11.24 0.65
CA CYS A 47 8.53 -12.66 0.72
C CYS A 47 9.65 -13.06 -0.25
N ASP A 48 9.65 -12.52 -1.48
CA ASP A 48 10.71 -12.79 -2.46
C ASP A 48 12.07 -12.25 -2.00
N LEU A 49 12.07 -11.08 -1.41
CA LEU A 49 13.28 -10.48 -0.87
C LEU A 49 13.80 -11.25 0.36
N PHE A 50 12.92 -11.59 1.28
CA PHE A 50 13.21 -12.41 2.45
C PHE A 50 13.77 -13.77 2.06
N ASN A 51 13.19 -14.44 1.08
CA ASN A 51 13.61 -15.75 0.59
C ASN A 51 15.04 -15.78 0.03
N LYS A 52 15.65 -14.64 -0.31
CA LYS A 52 17.05 -14.60 -0.73
C LYS A 52 18.01 -15.00 0.40
N SER A 53 17.65 -14.70 1.65
CA SER A 53 18.47 -14.97 2.86
C SER A 53 17.88 -16.03 3.79
N ALA A 54 16.62 -16.43 3.60
CA ALA A 54 15.94 -17.40 4.46
C ALA A 54 16.55 -18.82 4.35
N SER A 55 16.46 -19.60 5.43
CA SER A 55 16.83 -21.01 5.45
C SER A 55 15.98 -21.85 4.51
N ASN A 56 16.48 -23.04 4.15
CA ASN A 56 15.73 -23.97 3.32
C ASN A 56 14.49 -24.49 4.04
N GLU A 57 14.51 -24.59 5.34
CA GLU A 57 13.41 -24.99 6.19
C GLU A 57 12.24 -23.99 6.09
N ILE A 58 12.53 -22.70 6.27
CA ILE A 58 11.52 -21.64 6.13
C ILE A 58 10.93 -21.60 4.69
N LYS A 59 11.80 -21.67 3.68
CA LYS A 59 11.36 -21.75 2.27
C LYS A 59 10.43 -22.94 2.02
N SER A 60 10.75 -24.09 2.62
CA SER A 60 9.95 -25.30 2.52
C SER A 60 8.58 -25.14 3.19
N ILE A 61 8.51 -24.41 4.29
CA ILE A 61 7.24 -24.08 4.98
C ILE A 61 6.37 -23.21 4.08
N PHE A 62 6.89 -22.09 3.55
CA PHE A 62 6.13 -21.25 2.61
C PHE A 62 5.62 -22.05 1.41
N LYS A 63 6.48 -22.89 0.84
CA LYS A 63 6.10 -23.78 -0.28
C LYS A 63 5.04 -24.79 0.13
N GLY A 64 5.19 -25.43 1.29
CA GLY A 64 4.25 -26.46 1.77
C GLY A 64 2.86 -25.90 2.09
N PHE A 65 2.79 -24.66 2.56
CA PHE A 65 1.53 -23.94 2.76
C PHE A 65 1.00 -23.24 1.50
N GLU A 66 1.74 -23.31 0.39
CA GLU A 66 1.43 -22.61 -0.87
C GLU A 66 1.10 -21.12 -0.66
N THR A 67 1.81 -20.45 0.22
CA THR A 67 1.55 -19.07 0.62
C THR A 67 2.83 -18.22 0.57
N THR A 68 2.66 -16.91 0.41
CA THR A 68 3.71 -15.89 0.62
C THR A 68 3.40 -15.02 1.85
N ASN A 69 2.35 -15.36 2.59
CA ASN A 69 1.88 -14.60 3.75
C ASN A 69 2.65 -15.02 5.02
N PHE A 70 3.45 -14.08 5.55
CA PHE A 70 4.24 -14.26 6.77
C PHE A 70 3.38 -14.55 8.01
N GLU A 71 2.21 -13.89 8.12
CA GLU A 71 1.28 -14.07 9.25
C GLU A 71 0.80 -15.52 9.34
N LYS A 72 0.36 -16.10 8.21
CA LYS A 72 -0.05 -17.52 8.16
C LYS A 72 1.07 -18.47 8.59
N VAL A 73 2.30 -18.22 8.15
CA VAL A 73 3.46 -19.05 8.52
C VAL A 73 3.79 -18.89 10.00
N LEU A 74 3.77 -17.66 10.53
CA LEU A 74 4.01 -17.43 11.96
C LEU A 74 2.93 -18.05 12.83
N GLU A 75 1.66 -17.91 12.45
CA GLU A 75 0.53 -18.53 13.15
C GLU A 75 0.69 -20.05 13.22
N ALA A 76 1.02 -20.69 12.08
CA ALA A 76 1.26 -22.13 12.04
C ALA A 76 2.40 -22.56 12.96
N LEU A 77 3.53 -21.83 12.95
CA LEU A 77 4.66 -22.09 13.87
C LEU A 77 4.26 -21.88 15.32
N SER A 78 3.52 -20.81 15.63
CA SER A 78 3.05 -20.49 17.00
C SER A 78 2.08 -21.55 17.53
N ASN A 79 1.13 -22.01 16.69
CA ASN A 79 0.22 -23.08 17.05
C ASN A 79 0.96 -24.42 17.25
N THR A 80 1.93 -24.71 16.38
CA THR A 80 2.79 -25.91 16.52
C THR A 80 3.57 -25.87 17.83
N GLU A 81 4.13 -24.71 18.21
CA GLU A 81 4.84 -24.54 19.48
C GLU A 81 3.90 -24.75 20.67
N LYS A 82 2.71 -24.16 20.66
CA LYS A 82 1.71 -24.33 21.73
C LYS A 82 1.33 -25.79 21.92
N VAL A 83 0.94 -26.47 20.84
CA VAL A 83 0.54 -27.88 20.86
C VAL A 83 1.70 -28.78 21.32
N GLY A 84 2.89 -28.58 20.74
CA GLY A 84 4.07 -29.35 21.08
C GLY A 84 4.50 -29.17 22.54
N SER A 85 4.39 -27.95 23.09
CA SER A 85 4.66 -27.68 24.51
C SER A 85 3.68 -28.40 25.44
N ILE A 86 2.40 -28.42 25.11
CA ILE A 86 1.37 -29.18 25.87
C ILE A 86 1.71 -30.68 25.84
N LEU A 87 2.16 -31.18 24.69
CA LEU A 87 2.56 -32.58 24.51
C LEU A 87 3.98 -32.86 25.04
N ARG A 88 4.66 -31.92 25.68
CA ARG A 88 6.02 -31.98 26.21
C ARG A 88 7.06 -32.39 25.16
N ARG A 89 6.90 -31.93 23.91
CA ARG A 89 7.86 -32.14 22.83
C ARG A 89 8.95 -31.07 22.85
N ASP A 90 10.13 -31.38 22.33
CA ASP A 90 11.18 -30.37 22.14
C ASP A 90 10.80 -29.43 20.98
N MET A 91 10.64 -28.13 21.31
CA MET A 91 10.23 -27.09 20.35
C MET A 91 11.38 -26.18 19.94
N LYS A 92 12.65 -26.57 20.19
CA LYS A 92 13.81 -25.71 19.86
C LYS A 92 13.85 -25.31 18.39
N VAL A 93 13.63 -26.26 17.48
CA VAL A 93 13.61 -26.01 16.02
C VAL A 93 12.50 -25.01 15.67
N ILE A 94 11.27 -25.20 16.18
CA ILE A 94 10.14 -24.33 15.91
C ILE A 94 10.41 -22.91 16.41
N ARG A 95 10.97 -22.75 17.62
CA ARG A 95 11.36 -21.43 18.15
C ARG A 95 12.43 -20.76 17.31
N SER A 96 13.44 -21.52 16.85
CA SER A 96 14.47 -21.00 15.95
C SER A 96 13.88 -20.49 14.63
N LEU A 97 12.96 -21.24 14.00
CA LEU A 97 12.28 -20.85 12.78
C LEU A 97 11.39 -19.61 12.97
N LYS A 98 10.68 -19.51 14.11
CA LYS A 98 9.93 -18.30 14.47
C LYS A 98 10.83 -17.07 14.58
N SER A 99 11.96 -17.22 15.28
CA SER A 99 12.93 -16.14 15.44
C SER A 99 13.54 -15.71 14.10
N GLU A 100 13.87 -16.67 13.23
CA GLU A 100 14.37 -16.41 11.89
C GLU A 100 13.33 -15.65 11.04
N LEU A 101 12.06 -16.10 11.05
CA LEU A 101 10.98 -15.46 10.31
C LEU A 101 10.79 -14.00 10.72
N LYS A 102 10.73 -13.74 12.05
CA LYS A 102 10.56 -12.40 12.60
C LYS A 102 11.75 -11.48 12.27
N SER A 103 12.97 -11.93 12.57
CA SER A 103 14.18 -11.14 12.32
C SER A 103 14.42 -10.90 10.84
N GLY A 104 14.14 -11.89 10.00
CA GLY A 104 14.26 -11.79 8.55
C GLY A 104 13.26 -10.80 7.96
N LEU A 105 12.01 -10.80 8.41
CA LEU A 105 11.00 -9.81 7.98
C LEU A 105 11.45 -8.39 8.36
N ILE A 106 11.93 -8.17 9.61
CA ILE A 106 12.44 -6.88 10.06
C ILE A 106 13.61 -6.42 9.20
N SER A 107 14.56 -7.32 8.92
CA SER A 107 15.73 -7.00 8.08
C SER A 107 15.31 -6.65 6.66
N THR A 108 14.31 -7.33 6.12
CA THR A 108 13.76 -7.07 4.79
C THR A 108 13.07 -5.70 4.73
N ILE A 109 12.22 -5.38 5.71
CA ILE A 109 11.60 -4.06 5.83
C ILE A 109 12.67 -2.96 5.94
N HIS A 110 13.69 -3.17 6.78
CA HIS A 110 14.78 -2.21 6.93
C HIS A 110 15.57 -1.98 5.64
N ALA A 111 15.82 -3.04 4.88
CA ALA A 111 16.56 -2.95 3.62
C ALA A 111 15.78 -2.23 2.50
N THR A 112 14.45 -2.33 2.52
CA THR A 112 13.59 -1.74 1.49
C THR A 112 13.19 -0.30 1.81
N HIS A 113 12.99 0.04 3.10
CA HIS A 113 12.53 1.38 3.47
C HIS A 113 13.70 2.38 3.45
N PRO A 114 13.62 3.46 2.68
CA PRO A 114 14.62 4.52 2.71
C PRO A 114 14.62 5.20 4.08
N LYS A 115 15.79 5.69 4.46
CA LYS A 115 15.95 6.50 5.66
C LYS A 115 15.23 7.86 5.47
N ALA A 116 14.77 8.46 6.56
CA ALA A 116 14.08 9.77 6.51
C ALA A 116 14.89 10.84 5.75
N ALA A 117 16.22 10.85 5.92
CA ALA A 117 17.12 11.79 5.24
C ALA A 117 17.27 11.57 3.72
N GLU A 118 16.81 10.43 3.19
CA GLU A 118 16.91 10.12 1.75
C GLU A 118 15.78 10.78 0.93
N ILE A 119 14.71 11.23 1.59
CA ILE A 119 13.59 11.92 0.94
C ILE A 119 13.69 13.41 1.28
N LYS A 120 13.91 14.25 0.26
CA LYS A 120 14.03 15.70 0.44
C LYS A 120 12.67 16.31 0.80
N ASP A 121 12.65 17.24 1.75
CA ASP A 121 11.46 18.00 2.13
C ASP A 121 10.82 18.72 0.92
N THR A 122 11.62 19.21 -0.01
CA THR A 122 11.14 19.86 -1.24
C THR A 122 10.31 18.91 -2.09
N MET A 123 10.72 17.65 -2.19
CA MET A 123 9.97 16.62 -2.93
C MET A 123 8.68 16.23 -2.18
N LEU A 124 8.73 16.09 -0.85
CA LEU A 124 7.53 15.82 -0.06
C LEU A 124 6.49 16.92 -0.25
N ARG A 125 6.92 18.20 -0.26
CA ARG A 125 6.02 19.36 -0.48
C ARG A 125 5.44 19.37 -1.90
N SER A 126 6.26 19.11 -2.92
CA SER A 126 5.79 19.03 -4.31
C SER A 126 4.74 17.95 -4.47
N LEU A 127 5.02 16.74 -3.97
CA LEU A 127 4.07 15.64 -4.02
C LEU A 127 2.80 15.90 -3.18
N ALA A 128 2.94 16.60 -2.05
CA ALA A 128 1.79 17.01 -1.24
C ALA A 128 0.81 17.89 -2.03
N GLN A 129 1.32 18.83 -2.83
CA GLN A 129 0.51 19.69 -3.72
C GLN A 129 -0.17 18.88 -4.83
N ASP A 130 0.51 17.85 -5.37
CA ASP A 130 -0.06 16.98 -6.40
C ASP A 130 -1.28 16.16 -5.90
N PHE A 131 -1.44 16.01 -4.58
CA PHE A 131 -2.61 15.35 -3.97
C PHE A 131 -3.79 16.31 -3.70
N GLU A 132 -3.62 17.61 -3.87
CA GLU A 132 -4.68 18.61 -3.62
C GLU A 132 -6.00 18.30 -4.35
N PRO A 133 -6.01 17.92 -5.63
CA PRO A 133 -7.25 17.74 -6.38
C PRO A 133 -8.10 16.54 -5.89
N PHE A 134 -7.56 15.69 -5.01
CA PHE A 134 -8.21 14.44 -4.61
C PHE A 134 -8.92 14.56 -3.27
N THR A 135 -10.14 13.99 -3.20
CA THR A 135 -10.95 13.96 -1.97
C THR A 135 -10.51 12.79 -1.09
N ASP A 136 -10.62 11.56 -1.57
CA ASP A 136 -10.16 10.39 -0.84
C ASP A 136 -8.95 9.76 -1.56
N ILE A 137 -7.94 9.39 -0.79
CA ILE A 137 -6.75 8.68 -1.25
C ILE A 137 -6.83 7.25 -0.74
N TYR A 138 -7.04 6.31 -1.64
CA TYR A 138 -6.96 4.88 -1.35
C TYR A 138 -5.58 4.36 -1.69
N THR A 139 -5.03 3.47 -0.89
CA THR A 139 -3.75 2.86 -1.22
C THR A 139 -3.70 1.37 -0.89
N THR A 140 -3.00 0.62 -1.75
CA THR A 140 -2.60 -0.76 -1.49
C THR A 140 -1.16 -0.86 -1.00
N ASN A 141 -0.45 0.28 -0.90
CA ASN A 141 0.91 0.33 -0.41
C ASN A 141 0.92 0.22 1.12
N TYR A 142 1.81 -0.58 1.64
CA TYR A 142 1.98 -0.80 3.09
C TYR A 142 3.12 0.03 3.69
N ASP A 143 3.88 0.77 2.86
CA ASP A 143 5.00 1.61 3.28
C ASP A 143 4.55 2.93 3.94
N VAL A 144 5.51 3.66 4.53
CA VAL A 144 5.23 4.90 5.26
C VAL A 144 5.30 6.16 4.39
N PHE A 145 5.64 6.06 3.09
CA PHE A 145 5.93 7.25 2.28
C PHE A 145 4.70 8.09 2.00
N LEU A 146 3.63 7.45 1.56
CA LEU A 146 2.38 8.15 1.32
C LEU A 146 1.89 8.85 2.59
N TYR A 147 2.01 8.20 3.75
CA TYR A 147 1.68 8.81 5.03
C TYR A 147 2.50 10.08 5.31
N LYS A 148 3.82 10.05 5.08
CA LYS A 148 4.69 11.23 5.24
C LYS A 148 4.34 12.37 4.29
N ILE A 149 3.99 12.07 3.04
CA ILE A 149 3.55 13.06 2.06
C ILE A 149 2.25 13.72 2.52
N ILE A 150 1.29 12.94 3.00
CA ILE A 150 0.02 13.45 3.50
C ILE A 150 0.18 14.26 4.79
N LEU A 151 1.09 13.87 5.69
CA LEU A 151 1.44 14.71 6.84
C LEU A 151 2.04 16.06 6.39
N ALA A 152 2.90 16.07 5.38
CA ALA A 152 3.45 17.31 4.82
C ALA A 152 2.34 18.17 4.20
N SER A 153 1.36 17.57 3.50
CA SER A 153 0.17 18.27 2.99
C SER A 153 -0.62 18.92 4.11
N ASN A 154 -0.91 18.18 5.17
CA ASN A 154 -1.64 18.71 6.33
C ASN A 154 -0.88 19.87 7.02
N MET A 155 0.43 19.75 7.18
CA MET A 155 1.26 20.83 7.74
C MET A 155 1.23 22.10 6.89
N LEU A 156 1.26 21.99 5.56
CA LEU A 156 1.16 23.14 4.66
C LEU A 156 -0.20 23.84 4.81
N SER A 157 -1.28 23.07 4.94
CA SER A 157 -2.62 23.62 5.16
C SER A 157 -2.75 24.34 6.51
N GLU A 158 -2.24 23.74 7.60
CA GLU A 158 -2.25 24.33 8.95
C GLU A 158 -1.45 25.64 9.04
N MET A 159 -0.40 25.76 8.25
CA MET A 159 0.41 27.00 8.16
C MET A 159 -0.27 28.10 7.32
N ASN A 160 -1.50 27.91 6.85
CA ASN A 160 -2.24 28.80 5.94
C ASN A 160 -1.45 29.14 4.66
N LEU A 161 -0.50 28.32 4.28
CA LEU A 161 0.23 28.47 3.02
C LEU A 161 -0.63 28.01 1.84
N GLU A 162 -1.64 27.18 2.14
CA GLU A 162 -2.60 26.67 1.17
C GLU A 162 -3.94 26.38 1.88
N SER A 163 -5.07 26.60 1.21
CA SER A 163 -6.42 26.56 1.82
C SER A 163 -7.09 25.18 1.69
N PHE A 164 -6.36 24.09 1.92
CA PHE A 164 -6.89 22.75 1.78
C PHE A 164 -7.48 22.20 3.07
N GLU A 165 -8.53 21.39 2.93
CA GLU A 165 -9.00 20.58 4.03
C GLU A 165 -8.00 19.44 4.32
N LEU A 166 -7.79 19.16 5.61
CA LEU A 166 -6.82 18.17 6.06
C LEU A 166 -7.27 16.75 5.68
N PHE A 167 -6.31 15.92 5.29
CA PHE A 167 -6.53 14.48 5.17
C PHE A 167 -6.50 13.80 6.53
N ASN A 168 -7.39 12.87 6.72
CA ASN A 168 -7.49 12.04 7.92
C ASN A 168 -7.42 10.55 7.56
N ASP A 169 -6.99 9.72 8.49
CA ASP A 169 -6.82 8.29 8.27
C ASP A 169 -7.72 7.43 9.18
N GLY A 170 -8.65 8.07 9.88
CA GLY A 170 -9.60 7.40 10.77
C GLY A 170 -9.08 7.05 12.16
N PHE A 171 -7.84 7.39 12.49
CA PHE A 171 -7.20 7.08 13.77
C PHE A 171 -7.13 8.31 14.68
N TYR A 172 -8.06 8.44 15.64
CA TYR A 172 -8.20 9.61 16.49
C TYR A 172 -8.14 9.32 17.98
N GLU A 173 -8.55 8.14 18.40
CA GLU A 173 -8.66 7.80 19.80
C GLU A 173 -7.28 7.52 20.40
N GLU A 174 -6.82 8.36 21.33
CA GLU A 174 -5.57 8.13 22.02
C GLU A 174 -5.73 7.00 23.05
N ILE A 175 -5.21 5.82 22.73
CA ILE A 175 -5.29 4.62 23.58
C ILE A 175 -4.04 4.40 24.44
N GLY A 176 -3.23 5.45 24.61
CA GLY A 176 -2.00 5.45 25.42
C GLY A 176 -0.77 4.89 24.68
N ASN A 177 0.41 5.05 25.29
CA ASN A 177 1.70 4.53 24.80
C ASN A 177 2.03 4.89 23.33
N GLY A 178 1.62 6.07 22.87
CA GLY A 178 1.90 6.54 21.50
C GLY A 178 1.11 5.79 20.43
N LYS A 179 -0.10 5.35 20.74
CA LYS A 179 -1.02 4.64 19.84
C LYS A 179 -2.29 5.44 19.62
N LEU A 180 -2.83 5.39 18.39
CA LEU A 180 -4.13 5.95 18.04
C LEU A 180 -5.05 4.81 17.57
N GLY A 181 -6.20 4.65 18.21
CA GLY A 181 -7.23 3.69 17.84
C GLY A 181 -8.01 4.14 16.59
N PHE A 182 -8.41 3.15 15.77
CA PHE A 182 -9.26 3.40 14.62
C PHE A 182 -10.72 3.65 15.09
N VAL A 183 -11.32 4.71 14.57
CA VAL A 183 -12.72 5.09 14.86
C VAL A 183 -13.56 4.95 13.60
N ASP A 184 -13.40 5.85 12.61
CA ASP A 184 -14.19 5.89 11.37
C ASP A 184 -13.50 6.79 10.33
N PHE A 185 -13.85 6.60 9.04
CA PHE A 185 -13.46 7.50 7.94
C PHE A 185 -14.48 8.63 7.68
N ASN A 186 -15.68 8.57 8.27
CA ASN A 186 -16.76 9.52 7.97
C ASN A 186 -16.72 10.82 8.78
N LEU A 187 -15.72 10.97 9.66
CA LEU A 187 -15.59 12.16 10.52
C LEU A 187 -15.06 13.39 9.77
N TYR A 188 -14.40 13.18 8.64
CA TYR A 188 -13.75 14.24 7.87
C TYR A 188 -13.99 14.07 6.38
N PRO A 189 -13.97 15.16 5.60
CA PRO A 189 -14.30 15.12 4.18
C PRO A 189 -13.20 14.48 3.31
N ARG A 190 -11.93 14.50 3.75
CA ARG A 190 -10.79 13.96 3.00
C ARG A 190 -10.09 12.87 3.78
N ASN A 191 -9.87 11.70 3.16
CA ASN A 191 -9.33 10.56 3.87
C ASN A 191 -8.15 9.90 3.15
N LEU A 192 -7.22 9.37 3.96
CA LEU A 192 -6.19 8.43 3.53
C LEU A 192 -6.56 7.03 4.02
N VAL A 193 -6.81 6.11 3.08
CA VAL A 193 -7.42 4.80 3.34
C VAL A 193 -6.48 3.68 2.88
N TYR A 194 -5.98 2.87 3.80
CA TYR A 194 -5.09 1.74 3.52
C TYR A 194 -5.89 0.46 3.26
N LEU A 195 -6.12 0.13 1.99
CA LEU A 195 -6.91 -1.04 1.59
C LEU A 195 -6.26 -2.38 1.95
N HIS A 196 -4.95 -2.41 1.96
CA HIS A 196 -4.15 -3.57 2.35
C HIS A 196 -3.49 -3.42 3.73
N GLY A 197 -3.92 -2.43 4.52
CA GLY A 197 -3.26 -2.11 5.77
C GLY A 197 -1.90 -1.46 5.57
N ALA A 198 -1.09 -1.40 6.64
CA ALA A 198 0.25 -0.83 6.60
C ALA A 198 1.13 -1.41 7.71
N LEU A 199 2.46 -1.30 7.55
CA LEU A 199 3.43 -1.82 8.51
C LEU A 199 3.38 -1.15 9.89
N PHE A 200 2.68 -0.04 10.02
CA PHE A 200 2.50 0.70 11.27
C PHE A 200 1.10 0.55 11.88
N LEU A 201 0.26 -0.31 11.31
CA LEU A 201 -1.04 -0.68 11.84
C LEU A 201 -0.96 -2.05 12.53
N PHE A 202 -1.57 -2.18 13.69
CA PHE A 202 -1.63 -3.43 14.47
C PHE A 202 -3.05 -3.66 14.96
N ALA A 203 -3.43 -4.92 15.14
CA ALA A 203 -4.77 -5.28 15.59
C ALA A 203 -4.78 -6.41 16.65
N PRO A 204 -4.08 -6.23 17.78
CA PRO A 204 -4.16 -7.20 18.84
C PRO A 204 -5.62 -7.33 19.32
N MET A 205 -6.09 -8.56 19.48
CA MET A 205 -7.46 -8.84 19.90
C MET A 205 -8.56 -8.17 19.03
N GLY A 206 -8.26 -7.86 17.76
CA GLY A 206 -9.24 -7.38 16.79
C GLY A 206 -9.41 -5.85 16.71
N ASN A 207 -8.88 -5.08 17.65
CA ASN A 207 -8.95 -3.62 17.61
C ASN A 207 -7.74 -3.04 16.90
N THR A 208 -7.94 -2.38 15.75
CA THR A 208 -6.84 -1.81 14.98
C THR A 208 -6.41 -0.47 15.56
N PHE A 209 -5.10 -0.30 15.72
CA PHE A 209 -4.48 0.96 16.09
C PHE A 209 -3.28 1.29 15.20
N LYS A 210 -2.93 2.56 15.16
CA LYS A 210 -1.77 3.13 14.47
C LYS A 210 -0.72 3.56 15.46
N LEU A 211 0.56 3.38 15.12
CA LEU A 211 1.68 3.97 15.85
C LEU A 211 1.75 5.48 15.57
N LYS A 212 1.83 6.30 16.63
CA LYS A 212 1.76 7.77 16.53
C LYS A 212 3.06 8.41 16.04
N LYS A 213 4.23 7.84 16.40
CA LYS A 213 5.55 8.36 16.02
C LYS A 213 6.14 7.55 14.87
N LEU A 214 6.14 8.13 13.69
CA LEU A 214 6.74 7.55 12.47
C LEU A 214 7.90 8.41 11.93
N ASP A 215 8.38 9.38 12.73
CA ASP A 215 9.29 10.43 12.28
C ASP A 215 10.73 9.95 12.07
N ASP A 216 11.15 8.91 12.81
CA ASP A 216 12.47 8.32 12.68
C ASP A 216 12.35 6.85 12.22
N GLY A 217 12.93 6.54 11.05
CA GLY A 217 12.91 5.18 10.51
C GLY A 217 13.53 4.13 11.44
N ILE A 218 14.46 4.53 12.34
CA ILE A 218 15.05 3.64 13.33
C ILE A 218 14.06 3.34 14.45
N GLU A 219 13.33 4.34 14.96
CA GLU A 219 12.30 4.13 15.99
C GLU A 219 11.13 3.31 15.46
N PHE A 220 10.71 3.57 14.24
CA PHE A 220 9.67 2.80 13.57
C PHE A 220 9.99 1.30 13.51
N ILE A 221 11.22 0.96 13.09
CA ILE A 221 11.65 -0.44 12.99
C ILE A 221 11.79 -1.09 14.38
N LYS A 222 12.27 -0.34 15.38
CA LYS A 222 12.32 -0.82 16.77
C LYS A 222 10.92 -1.13 17.32
N LEU A 223 9.94 -0.27 17.01
CA LEU A 223 8.55 -0.48 17.43
C LEU A 223 7.94 -1.71 16.75
N ILE A 224 8.10 -1.85 15.43
CA ILE A 224 7.65 -3.07 14.73
C ILE A 224 8.28 -4.31 15.36
N LYS A 225 9.60 -4.26 15.67
CA LYS A 225 10.30 -5.38 16.30
C LYS A 225 9.69 -5.75 17.63
N GLN A 226 9.36 -4.78 18.50
CA GLN A 226 8.74 -5.04 19.79
C GLN A 226 7.43 -5.81 19.65
N TYR A 227 6.55 -5.37 18.73
CA TYR A 227 5.28 -6.06 18.44
C TYR A 227 5.50 -7.48 17.90
N LEU A 228 6.45 -7.65 16.97
CA LEU A 228 6.78 -8.96 16.43
C LEU A 228 7.38 -9.90 17.51
N ASP A 229 8.16 -9.36 18.46
CA ASP A 229 8.67 -10.16 19.59
C ASP A 229 7.53 -10.67 20.49
N ASP A 230 6.42 -9.91 20.59
CA ASP A 230 5.20 -10.28 21.31
C ASP A 230 4.22 -11.14 20.47
N ASP A 231 4.66 -11.67 19.33
CA ASP A 231 3.84 -12.41 18.34
C ASP A 231 2.71 -11.56 17.70
N GLU A 232 2.80 -10.24 17.75
CA GLU A 232 1.88 -9.32 17.09
C GLU A 232 2.41 -8.95 15.70
N PHE A 233 1.58 -9.13 14.68
CA PHE A 233 1.93 -8.78 13.29
C PHE A 233 1.30 -7.47 12.86
N PRO A 234 1.99 -6.68 11.98
CA PRO A 234 1.34 -5.56 11.32
C PRO A 234 0.11 -6.01 10.52
N VAL A 235 -0.92 -5.18 10.52
CA VAL A 235 -2.09 -5.38 9.65
C VAL A 235 -1.70 -5.02 8.22
N TYR A 236 -1.34 -6.03 7.43
CA TYR A 236 -1.13 -5.84 5.99
C TYR A 236 -1.48 -7.11 5.21
N VAL A 237 -2.04 -6.96 4.02
CA VAL A 237 -2.50 -8.03 3.14
C VAL A 237 -1.87 -7.95 1.73
N ALA A 238 -0.65 -7.46 1.65
CA ALA A 238 0.07 -7.31 0.38
C ALA A 238 0.41 -8.65 -0.28
N GLU A 239 0.55 -9.70 0.51
CA GLU A 239 1.00 -11.03 0.10
C GLU A 239 -0.16 -12.02 -0.08
N GLY A 240 0.03 -13.01 -0.96
CA GLY A 240 -0.91 -14.11 -1.15
C GLY A 240 -1.85 -13.97 -2.35
N LYS A 241 -2.72 -14.99 -2.51
CA LYS A 241 -3.75 -15.04 -3.57
C LYS A 241 -4.90 -14.09 -3.23
N SER A 242 -5.70 -13.69 -4.24
CA SER A 242 -6.83 -12.77 -4.03
C SER A 242 -7.86 -13.28 -3.02
N GLU A 243 -8.09 -14.58 -2.94
CA GLU A 243 -8.97 -15.22 -1.95
C GLU A 243 -8.45 -15.05 -0.53
N GLU A 244 -7.15 -15.25 -0.32
CA GLU A 244 -6.49 -15.08 0.98
C GLU A 244 -6.52 -13.62 1.45
N LYS A 245 -6.25 -12.69 0.52
CA LYS A 245 -6.35 -11.26 0.78
C LYS A 245 -7.78 -10.85 1.17
N ARG A 246 -8.79 -11.38 0.46
CA ARG A 246 -10.20 -11.13 0.78
C ARG A 246 -10.61 -11.68 2.13
N GLU A 247 -10.11 -12.86 2.51
CA GLU A 247 -10.34 -13.44 3.82
C GLU A 247 -9.73 -12.58 4.93
N ALA A 248 -8.48 -12.13 4.78
CA ALA A 248 -7.83 -11.22 5.72
C ALA A 248 -8.59 -9.88 5.86
N VAL A 249 -9.06 -9.31 4.75
CA VAL A 249 -9.91 -8.11 4.75
C VAL A 249 -11.20 -8.34 5.55
N ASN A 250 -11.88 -9.45 5.32
CA ASN A 250 -13.15 -9.75 6.01
C ASN A 250 -12.96 -9.99 7.52
N ASN A 251 -11.82 -10.49 7.94
CA ASN A 251 -11.52 -10.80 9.33
C ASN A 251 -10.99 -9.59 10.13
N ASN A 252 -10.61 -8.49 9.48
CA ASN A 252 -10.14 -7.28 10.16
C ASN A 252 -11.16 -6.14 9.99
N TYR A 253 -11.56 -5.52 11.11
CA TYR A 253 -12.58 -4.46 11.12
C TYR A 253 -12.15 -3.23 10.30
N TYR A 254 -10.91 -2.76 10.48
CA TYR A 254 -10.36 -1.62 9.73
C TYR A 254 -10.35 -1.89 8.22
N LEU A 255 -9.78 -3.04 7.81
CA LEU A 255 -9.67 -3.39 6.39
C LEU A 255 -11.05 -3.52 5.73
N ARG A 256 -12.01 -4.14 6.43
CA ARG A 256 -13.39 -4.23 5.94
C ARG A 256 -14.03 -2.85 5.78
N THR A 257 -13.84 -1.96 6.76
CA THR A 257 -14.33 -0.57 6.68
C THR A 257 -13.67 0.20 5.55
N ALA A 258 -12.36 0.04 5.34
CA ALA A 258 -11.61 0.64 4.23
C ALA A 258 -12.14 0.18 2.86
N HIS A 259 -12.41 -1.11 2.69
CA HIS A 259 -12.99 -1.64 1.44
C HIS A 259 -14.43 -1.17 1.21
N ASN A 260 -15.24 -1.07 2.27
CA ASN A 260 -16.58 -0.50 2.19
C ASN A 260 -16.52 0.98 1.81
N LYS A 261 -15.60 1.77 2.38
CA LYS A 261 -15.39 3.18 2.00
C LYS A 261 -15.06 3.32 0.49
N LEU A 262 -14.20 2.46 -0.06
CA LEU A 262 -13.93 2.43 -1.50
C LEU A 262 -15.17 2.04 -2.32
N LYS A 263 -15.97 1.08 -1.85
CA LYS A 263 -17.18 0.62 -2.54
C LYS A 263 -18.27 1.69 -2.55
N ASP A 264 -18.51 2.30 -1.38
CA ASP A 264 -19.67 3.18 -1.13
C ASP A 264 -19.33 4.67 -1.32
N ARG A 265 -18.15 4.99 -1.87
CA ARG A 265 -17.71 6.36 -2.13
C ARG A 265 -18.69 7.15 -2.97
N ASP A 266 -18.73 8.47 -2.81
CA ASP A 266 -19.65 9.35 -3.52
C ASP A 266 -19.16 9.73 -4.92
N SER A 267 -17.84 9.77 -5.15
CA SER A 267 -17.26 10.10 -6.44
C SER A 267 -17.55 9.01 -7.50
N GLU A 268 -18.01 9.44 -8.68
CA GLU A 268 -18.20 8.56 -9.84
C GLU A 268 -16.90 8.37 -10.65
N VAL A 269 -15.87 9.18 -10.38
CA VAL A 269 -14.55 9.13 -11.03
C VAL A 269 -13.53 8.57 -10.04
N LEU A 270 -12.70 7.63 -10.50
CA LEU A 270 -11.56 7.11 -9.77
C LEU A 270 -10.31 7.20 -10.63
N VAL A 271 -9.36 8.01 -10.19
CA VAL A 271 -8.00 8.01 -10.76
C VAL A 271 -7.22 6.85 -10.16
N VAL A 272 -6.43 6.17 -10.97
CA VAL A 272 -5.59 5.03 -10.54
C VAL A 272 -4.16 5.27 -10.95
N TYR A 273 -3.26 5.31 -9.99
CA TYR A 273 -1.84 5.51 -10.24
C TYR A 273 -0.97 4.37 -9.71
N GLY A 274 -0.17 3.79 -10.60
CA GLY A 274 0.82 2.78 -10.22
C GLY A 274 0.25 1.45 -9.73
N PHE A 275 -1.01 1.13 -10.05
CA PHE A 275 -1.68 -0.11 -9.66
C PHE A 275 -1.96 -0.99 -10.88
N SER A 276 -1.44 -2.23 -10.87
CA SER A 276 -1.42 -3.09 -12.06
C SER A 276 -2.73 -3.85 -12.32
N PHE A 277 -3.64 -3.93 -11.37
CA PHE A 277 -4.80 -4.81 -11.44
C PHE A 277 -4.43 -6.26 -11.78
N SER A 278 -3.44 -6.80 -11.06
CA SER A 278 -3.02 -8.20 -11.20
C SER A 278 -4.14 -9.16 -10.76
N LYS A 279 -4.00 -10.45 -11.07
CA LYS A 279 -4.95 -11.47 -10.60
C LYS A 279 -4.99 -11.59 -9.07
N SER A 280 -3.85 -11.35 -8.40
CA SER A 280 -3.78 -11.35 -6.94
C SER A 280 -4.57 -10.21 -6.29
N ASP A 281 -4.96 -9.20 -7.08
CA ASP A 281 -5.71 -8.02 -6.64
C ASP A 281 -7.15 -7.98 -7.22
N ASP A 282 -7.67 -9.12 -7.70
CA ASP A 282 -9.04 -9.20 -8.23
C ASP A 282 -10.12 -8.87 -7.17
N HIS A 283 -9.81 -8.97 -5.87
CA HIS A 283 -10.67 -8.48 -4.79
C HIS A 283 -10.89 -6.97 -4.87
N ILE A 284 -9.86 -6.15 -5.18
CA ILE A 284 -9.99 -4.70 -5.41
C ILE A 284 -10.77 -4.43 -6.70
N THR A 285 -10.44 -5.15 -7.79
CA THR A 285 -11.18 -5.06 -9.06
C THR A 285 -12.67 -5.32 -8.84
N SER A 286 -13.02 -6.31 -8.03
CA SER A 286 -14.41 -6.63 -7.68
C SER A 286 -15.09 -5.50 -6.90
N VAL A 287 -14.41 -4.87 -5.94
CA VAL A 287 -14.95 -3.73 -5.18
C VAL A 287 -15.27 -2.58 -6.13
N ILE A 288 -14.35 -2.22 -7.03
CA ILE A 288 -14.55 -1.13 -8.00
C ILE A 288 -15.70 -1.43 -8.95
N ASN A 289 -15.78 -2.65 -9.51
CA ASN A 289 -16.87 -3.03 -10.41
C ASN A 289 -18.27 -3.03 -9.74
N ASN A 290 -18.32 -3.12 -8.41
CA ASN A 290 -19.57 -3.10 -7.62
C ASN A 290 -19.78 -1.76 -6.88
N SER A 291 -18.99 -0.74 -7.19
CA SER A 291 -19.14 0.62 -6.66
C SER A 291 -19.96 1.53 -7.60
N LYS A 292 -20.11 2.81 -7.24
CA LYS A 292 -20.73 3.84 -8.08
C LYS A 292 -19.82 4.35 -9.21
N THR A 293 -18.63 3.78 -9.41
CA THR A 293 -17.68 4.23 -10.44
C THR A 293 -18.29 4.16 -11.83
N LYS A 294 -18.29 5.28 -12.51
CA LYS A 294 -18.63 5.39 -13.94
C LYS A 294 -17.41 5.56 -14.83
N GLN A 295 -16.35 6.16 -14.29
CA GLN A 295 -15.14 6.44 -15.04
C GLN A 295 -13.88 6.07 -14.23
N LEU A 296 -12.97 5.33 -14.86
CA LEU A 296 -11.61 5.03 -14.36
C LEU A 296 -10.61 5.75 -15.26
N ILE A 297 -9.69 6.51 -14.64
CA ILE A 297 -8.59 7.20 -15.32
C ILE A 297 -7.29 6.56 -14.82
N ILE A 298 -6.70 5.66 -15.63
CA ILE A 298 -5.63 4.76 -15.20
C ILE A 298 -4.29 5.21 -15.76
N SER A 299 -3.28 5.33 -14.88
CA SER A 299 -1.90 5.61 -15.30
C SER A 299 -1.29 4.46 -16.09
N ILE A 300 -0.65 4.77 -17.17
CA ILE A 300 0.13 3.83 -17.99
C ILE A 300 1.60 4.24 -17.88
N ARG A 301 2.45 3.30 -17.44
CA ARG A 301 3.90 3.49 -17.44
C ARG A 301 4.42 3.44 -18.87
N GLN A 302 5.36 4.31 -19.19
CA GLN A 302 6.06 4.28 -20.48
C GLN A 302 6.68 2.90 -20.73
N ARG A 303 6.54 2.41 -21.96
CA ARG A 303 7.14 1.17 -22.48
C ARG A 303 7.82 1.43 -23.80
N ASP A 304 8.59 0.47 -24.27
CA ASP A 304 9.34 0.59 -25.52
C ASP A 304 8.51 0.20 -26.75
N SER A 305 7.33 -0.38 -26.57
CA SER A 305 6.51 -0.93 -27.66
C SER A 305 5.04 -0.47 -27.56
N VAL A 306 4.52 0.14 -28.62
CA VAL A 306 3.09 0.48 -28.79
C VAL A 306 2.22 -0.76 -28.59
N LYS A 307 2.60 -1.90 -29.17
CA LYS A 307 1.83 -3.14 -29.07
C LYS A 307 1.68 -3.65 -27.64
N GLU A 308 2.68 -3.46 -26.79
CA GLU A 308 2.59 -3.84 -25.36
C GLU A 308 1.64 -2.92 -24.61
N VAL A 309 1.68 -1.62 -24.91
CA VAL A 309 0.73 -0.66 -24.33
C VAL A 309 -0.69 -1.00 -24.76
N GLU A 310 -0.97 -1.16 -26.06
CA GLU A 310 -2.32 -1.50 -26.58
C GLU A 310 -2.87 -2.80 -25.96
N LYS A 311 -2.00 -3.81 -25.77
CA LYS A 311 -2.39 -5.05 -25.07
C LYS A 311 -2.81 -4.78 -23.63
N GLU A 312 -2.09 -3.92 -22.93
CA GLU A 312 -2.43 -3.52 -21.56
C GLU A 312 -3.73 -2.73 -21.49
N LEU A 313 -3.93 -1.74 -22.39
CA LEU A 313 -5.19 -0.98 -22.48
C LEU A 313 -6.39 -1.92 -22.71
N SER A 314 -6.22 -2.87 -23.62
CA SER A 314 -7.26 -3.85 -23.93
C SER A 314 -7.58 -4.75 -22.74
N ARG A 315 -6.54 -5.21 -22.02
CA ARG A 315 -6.67 -6.02 -20.80
C ARG A 315 -7.47 -5.27 -19.72
N LEU A 316 -7.15 -3.99 -19.50
CA LEU A 316 -7.81 -3.17 -18.49
C LEU A 316 -9.27 -2.89 -18.84
N ARG A 317 -9.58 -2.59 -20.10
CA ARG A 317 -10.97 -2.42 -20.54
C ARG A 317 -11.81 -3.68 -20.33
N VAL A 318 -11.25 -4.86 -20.58
CA VAL A 318 -11.94 -6.14 -20.34
C VAL A 318 -12.24 -6.38 -18.84
N LYS A 319 -11.37 -5.90 -17.95
CA LYS A 319 -11.58 -6.01 -16.49
C LYS A 319 -12.75 -5.16 -15.97
N PHE A 320 -13.08 -4.06 -16.65
CA PHE A 320 -14.10 -3.09 -16.25
C PHE A 320 -15.15 -2.90 -17.33
N PRO A 321 -15.98 -3.92 -17.63
CA PRO A 321 -16.87 -3.93 -18.80
C PRO A 321 -18.03 -2.95 -18.72
N LYS A 322 -18.31 -2.39 -17.54
CA LYS A 322 -19.43 -1.44 -17.30
C LYS A 322 -18.95 -0.03 -16.96
N ILE A 323 -17.62 0.19 -16.95
CA ILE A 323 -17.02 1.45 -16.54
C ILE A 323 -16.24 2.01 -17.74
N GLU A 324 -16.37 3.29 -17.99
CA GLU A 324 -15.54 3.97 -18.98
C GLU A 324 -14.09 3.99 -18.51
N VAL A 325 -13.16 3.44 -19.30
CA VAL A 325 -11.74 3.36 -18.95
C VAL A 325 -10.91 4.26 -19.85
N LEU A 326 -10.36 5.31 -19.26
CA LEU A 326 -9.45 6.28 -19.88
C LEU A 326 -8.03 6.08 -19.36
N PHE A 327 -7.05 6.57 -20.09
CA PHE A 327 -5.65 6.33 -19.77
C PHE A 327 -4.82 7.60 -19.82
N PHE A 328 -3.86 7.71 -18.90
CA PHE A 328 -2.90 8.81 -18.93
C PHE A 328 -1.47 8.32 -18.73
N ASN A 329 -0.50 9.11 -19.23
CA ASN A 329 0.91 8.84 -19.03
C ASN A 329 1.28 9.08 -17.55
N SER A 330 1.82 8.08 -16.88
CA SER A 330 2.21 8.13 -15.45
C SER A 330 3.12 9.31 -15.10
N ASP A 331 3.95 9.74 -16.05
CA ASP A 331 4.95 10.81 -15.82
C ASP A 331 4.32 12.21 -15.81
N THR A 332 3.01 12.34 -15.97
CA THR A 332 2.32 13.63 -16.10
C THR A 332 1.45 14.00 -14.89
N LEU A 333 1.32 13.13 -13.88
CA LEU A 333 0.56 13.43 -12.65
C LEU A 333 1.48 13.85 -11.50
N PHE A 334 2.48 13.03 -11.17
CA PHE A 334 3.40 13.31 -10.07
C PHE A 334 4.78 13.67 -10.58
N THR A 335 5.37 14.72 -10.00
CA THR A 335 6.74 15.14 -10.33
C THR A 335 7.71 14.56 -9.31
N PHE A 336 8.36 13.48 -9.68
CA PHE A 336 9.43 12.88 -8.88
C PHE A 336 10.77 13.51 -9.27
N ASP A 337 11.22 14.53 -8.56
CA ASP A 337 12.53 15.15 -8.73
C ASP A 337 13.63 14.26 -8.11
N TYR A 338 13.90 13.11 -8.73
CA TYR A 338 15.11 12.35 -8.46
C TYR A 338 16.15 12.62 -9.56
N PRO A 339 17.38 13.02 -9.20
CA PRO A 339 18.49 12.80 -10.11
C PRO A 339 18.59 11.27 -10.29
N LYS A 340 18.42 10.80 -11.53
CA LYS A 340 18.48 9.38 -11.94
C LYS A 340 19.81 8.66 -11.61
N ASN A 341 20.70 9.27 -10.82
CA ASN A 341 22.07 8.86 -10.54
C ASN A 341 22.36 8.63 -9.03
N TYR A 342 21.36 8.35 -8.20
CA TYR A 342 21.60 8.13 -6.76
C TYR A 342 21.89 6.65 -6.39
N TYR A 343 22.10 5.79 -7.42
CA TYR A 343 22.42 4.38 -7.25
C TYR A 343 23.83 4.13 -7.74
N GLY A 344 24.80 4.36 -6.86
CA GLY A 344 26.17 3.87 -6.91
C GLY A 344 26.35 2.79 -5.85
#